data_aafcbdb8361900adcbe76b5966283a06
#
_entry.id   aafcbdb8361900adcbe76b5966283a06
#
_cell.length_a   1.000
_cell.length_b   1.000
_cell.length_c   1.000
_cell.angle_alpha   90.00
_cell.angle_beta   90.00
_cell.angle_gamma   90.00
#
_symmetry.space_group_name_H-M   'P 1'
#
loop_
_entity.id
_entity.type
_entity.pdbx_description
1 polymer ?
#
loop_
_entity_poly.entity_id
_entity_poly.type
_entity_poly.pdbx_seq_one_letter_code
_entity_poly.pdbx_strand_id
1 'polypeptide(L)'
;MRICLILEGCYPYINGGVSTWMHQYINEMPEHEFVLWVIGAKAEDKDKFVYTLPKNVVEIHQVFLDDALRVKDNGVFGHRFNKEEKEAHRRLVLSDKPDWDLLFDLYQVQKVNPMSYLKSQSFLDILTETCQSDFPFIAFSDAFHSVRSRLLPVLYLMGAEIPKADCYHSICTGYGGLLASMGAYIYKKPLLLTEHGIYTREREEEIIRAKWVARAFKPQWIDFFYLLSDLIYSRAFRVTSLFTRAMYTQIEMGCLPEKCRVIENGISYERLCNIPLKKEDGVVDIGAVVRLAPIKDIKTMIYAFFELSSRRDDVRLHIMGGVDDQEYADECYALVKQLGLEDKIIFTGRVNIIEYFEKLDFTLLTSISEGQPLSVLESFAARRPCVTTDVGCCSEVLNGKPGDTLGKAGYYAPPMQRDKLADAMEMLCESRNLRLKMGEVGQKRAYEYYRYNIMLTKYRDLYKEVENQWQA
;
A
#
# COMPACT_ATOMS: atom_id res chain seq x y z
N MET A 1 19.51 14.00 -10.15
CA MET A 1 18.76 13.12 -11.09
C MET A 1 17.36 13.65 -11.31
N ARG A 2 16.81 13.36 -12.49
CA ARG A 2 15.38 13.51 -12.80
C ARG A 2 14.69 12.14 -12.61
N ILE A 3 13.84 12.03 -11.61
CA ILE A 3 13.23 10.76 -11.18
C ILE A 3 11.75 10.78 -11.52
N CYS A 4 11.28 9.80 -12.29
CA CYS A 4 9.86 9.60 -12.53
C CYS A 4 9.28 8.71 -11.42
N LEU A 5 8.40 9.28 -10.59
CA LEU A 5 7.63 8.54 -9.57
C LEU A 5 6.30 8.08 -10.18
N ILE A 6 6.07 6.77 -10.18
CA ILE A 6 4.84 6.18 -10.69
C ILE A 6 3.92 5.85 -9.51
N LEU A 7 2.72 6.42 -9.53
CA LEU A 7 1.77 6.44 -8.42
C LEU A 7 0.40 5.96 -8.89
N GLU A 8 -0.18 5.00 -8.20
CA GLU A 8 -1.49 4.44 -8.53
C GLU A 8 -2.48 4.71 -7.40
N GLY A 9 -3.56 5.44 -7.69
CA GLY A 9 -4.71 5.63 -6.80
C GLY A 9 -4.44 6.34 -5.47
N CYS A 10 -3.35 7.12 -5.36
CA CYS A 10 -2.95 7.75 -4.10
C CYS A 10 -2.57 9.23 -4.29
N TYR A 11 -1.31 9.59 -4.05
CA TYR A 11 -0.78 10.96 -4.21
C TYR A 11 -0.86 11.42 -5.66
N PRO A 12 -1.25 12.68 -5.95
CA PRO A 12 -1.60 13.75 -5.02
C PRO A 12 -3.11 13.93 -4.77
N TYR A 13 -3.95 12.93 -5.09
CA TYR A 13 -5.43 13.07 -5.07
C TYR A 13 -6.06 12.71 -3.72
N ILE A 14 -5.48 11.80 -2.95
CA ILE A 14 -6.10 11.22 -1.77
C ILE A 14 -5.19 11.40 -0.55
N ASN A 15 -5.76 11.84 0.58
CA ASN A 15 -5.06 11.85 1.85
C ASN A 15 -4.93 10.41 2.40
N GLY A 16 -3.72 10.01 2.77
CA GLY A 16 -3.47 8.67 3.31
C GLY A 16 -2.02 8.49 3.71
N GLY A 17 -1.68 7.34 4.30
CA GLY A 17 -0.32 7.04 4.78
C GLY A 17 0.72 7.15 3.66
N VAL A 18 0.50 6.46 2.54
CA VAL A 18 1.41 6.49 1.37
C VAL A 18 1.48 7.88 0.76
N SER A 19 0.35 8.59 0.65
CA SER A 19 0.32 9.96 0.09
C SER A 19 1.07 10.95 0.97
N THR A 20 0.91 10.88 2.29
CA THR A 20 1.66 11.73 3.24
C THR A 20 3.13 11.41 3.20
N TRP A 21 3.49 10.13 3.18
CA TRP A 21 4.86 9.66 3.04
C TRP A 21 5.50 10.20 1.75
N MET A 22 4.81 10.07 0.61
CA MET A 22 5.29 10.55 -0.69
C MET A 22 5.49 12.07 -0.71
N HIS A 23 4.53 12.82 -0.14
CA HIS A 23 4.63 14.27 -0.05
C HIS A 23 5.86 14.72 0.75
N GLN A 24 6.10 14.09 1.90
CA GLN A 24 7.27 14.35 2.72
C GLN A 24 8.56 13.91 2.01
N TYR A 25 8.56 12.74 1.40
CA TYR A 25 9.69 12.18 0.66
C TYR A 25 10.19 13.13 -0.42
N ILE A 26 9.29 13.69 -1.23
CA ILE A 26 9.63 14.64 -2.29
C ILE A 26 10.18 15.94 -1.69
N ASN A 27 9.52 16.49 -0.65
CA ASN A 27 9.94 17.74 -0.02
C ASN A 27 11.35 17.65 0.58
N GLU A 28 11.70 16.50 1.14
CA GLU A 28 12.99 16.29 1.85
C GLU A 28 14.14 15.86 0.91
N MET A 29 13.89 15.77 -0.40
CA MET A 29 14.89 15.47 -1.42
C MET A 29 14.99 16.60 -2.47
N PRO A 30 15.31 17.84 -2.07
CA PRO A 30 15.38 18.98 -2.98
C PRO A 30 16.52 18.87 -4.00
N GLU A 31 17.46 17.96 -3.81
CA GLU A 31 18.57 17.66 -4.71
C GLU A 31 18.15 16.91 -5.97
N HIS A 32 16.91 16.39 -6.02
CA HIS A 32 16.35 15.69 -7.16
C HIS A 32 15.18 16.46 -7.77
N GLU A 33 15.01 16.33 -9.09
CA GLU A 33 13.82 16.74 -9.80
C GLU A 33 12.87 15.53 -9.90
N PHE A 34 11.61 15.73 -9.55
CA PHE A 34 10.60 14.69 -9.65
C PHE A 34 9.60 14.96 -10.77
N VAL A 35 9.35 13.93 -11.56
CA VAL A 35 8.24 13.87 -12.50
C VAL A 35 7.22 12.90 -11.92
N LEU A 36 5.98 13.33 -11.76
CA LEU A 36 4.91 12.45 -11.29
C LEU A 36 4.20 11.82 -12.49
N TRP A 37 4.13 10.50 -12.53
CA TRP A 37 3.31 9.75 -13.48
C TRP A 37 2.20 9.04 -12.71
N VAL A 38 1.01 9.62 -12.76
CA VAL A 38 -0.07 9.27 -11.85
C VAL A 38 -1.18 8.54 -12.60
N ILE A 39 -1.60 7.40 -12.06
CA ILE A 39 -2.73 6.62 -12.54
C ILE A 39 -3.92 6.89 -11.62
N GLY A 40 -4.96 7.53 -12.16
CA GLY A 40 -6.23 7.77 -11.48
C GLY A 40 -7.34 6.84 -11.99
N ALA A 41 -8.40 6.68 -11.19
CA ALA A 41 -9.55 5.89 -11.60
C ALA A 41 -10.44 6.64 -12.59
N LYS A 42 -10.72 7.92 -12.36
CA LYS A 42 -11.68 8.73 -13.11
C LYS A 42 -11.06 10.01 -13.64
N ALA A 43 -11.30 10.30 -14.92
CA ALA A 43 -10.82 11.50 -15.57
C ALA A 43 -11.40 12.81 -14.98
N GLU A 44 -12.55 12.73 -14.31
CA GLU A 44 -13.13 13.87 -13.58
C GLU A 44 -12.26 14.39 -12.44
N ASP A 45 -11.34 13.55 -11.91
CA ASP A 45 -10.43 13.93 -10.83
C ASP A 45 -9.17 14.64 -11.30
N LYS A 46 -9.05 14.85 -12.63
CA LYS A 46 -7.91 15.55 -13.21
C LYS A 46 -7.68 16.90 -12.53
N ASP A 47 -6.43 17.15 -12.14
CA ASP A 47 -5.95 18.38 -11.48
C ASP A 47 -6.61 18.71 -10.12
N LYS A 48 -7.39 17.79 -9.54
CA LYS A 48 -8.00 17.98 -8.22
C LYS A 48 -7.08 17.50 -7.10
N PHE A 49 -5.94 18.16 -6.94
CA PHE A 49 -4.94 17.79 -5.95
C PHE A 49 -5.35 18.22 -4.54
N VAL A 50 -5.18 17.32 -3.57
CA VAL A 50 -5.38 17.62 -2.13
C VAL A 50 -4.09 18.09 -1.46
N TYR A 51 -2.96 18.00 -2.17
CA TYR A 51 -1.65 18.48 -1.73
C TYR A 51 -1.17 19.63 -2.61
N THR A 52 -0.50 20.62 -2.00
CA THR A 52 0.30 21.60 -2.76
C THR A 52 1.58 20.92 -3.20
N LEU A 53 1.81 20.83 -4.51
CA LEU A 53 2.98 20.12 -5.03
C LEU A 53 4.27 20.81 -4.60
N PRO A 54 5.29 20.05 -4.14
CA PRO A 54 6.61 20.57 -3.81
C PRO A 54 7.29 21.21 -5.03
N LYS A 55 8.19 22.19 -4.78
CA LYS A 55 8.85 22.95 -5.85
C LYS A 55 9.74 22.11 -6.77
N ASN A 56 10.23 20.99 -6.30
CA ASN A 56 11.05 20.05 -7.05
C ASN A 56 10.24 19.01 -7.83
N VAL A 57 8.91 19.08 -7.80
CA VAL A 57 8.04 18.43 -8.79
C VAL A 57 8.01 19.33 -10.02
N VAL A 58 8.70 18.92 -11.08
CA VAL A 58 8.88 19.72 -12.29
C VAL A 58 7.85 19.42 -13.38
N GLU A 59 7.20 18.25 -13.30
CA GLU A 59 6.25 17.80 -14.32
C GLU A 59 5.26 16.80 -13.70
N ILE A 60 4.02 16.75 -14.22
CA ILE A 60 3.00 15.76 -13.84
C ILE A 60 2.28 15.24 -15.08
N HIS A 61 2.27 13.92 -15.23
CA HIS A 61 1.53 13.17 -16.23
C HIS A 61 0.41 12.39 -15.56
N GLN A 62 -0.82 12.62 -16.00
CA GLN A 62 -2.02 12.03 -15.41
C GLN A 62 -2.69 11.11 -16.43
N VAL A 63 -2.89 9.85 -16.06
CA VAL A 63 -3.57 8.84 -16.88
C VAL A 63 -4.75 8.28 -16.09
N PHE A 64 -5.93 8.22 -16.71
CA PHE A 64 -7.15 7.77 -16.03
C PHE A 64 -7.68 6.48 -16.65
N LEU A 65 -7.99 5.50 -15.80
CA LEU A 65 -8.42 4.17 -16.27
C LEU A 65 -9.77 4.19 -16.98
N ASP A 66 -10.67 5.12 -16.61
CA ASP A 66 -11.96 5.25 -17.27
C ASP A 66 -11.86 5.81 -18.72
N ASP A 67 -10.76 6.50 -19.06
CA ASP A 67 -10.50 6.92 -20.44
C ASP A 67 -10.26 5.73 -21.37
N ALA A 68 -9.83 4.59 -20.84
CA ALA A 68 -9.74 3.35 -21.61
C ALA A 68 -11.08 2.96 -22.25
N LEU A 69 -12.19 3.25 -21.57
CA LEU A 69 -13.56 2.98 -22.10
C LEU A 69 -13.94 3.92 -23.25
N ARG A 70 -13.25 5.04 -23.38
CA ARG A 70 -13.50 6.07 -24.39
C ARG A 70 -12.59 5.95 -25.63
N VAL A 71 -11.67 4.97 -25.64
CA VAL A 71 -10.77 4.73 -26.77
C VAL A 71 -11.62 4.42 -28.00
N LYS A 72 -11.53 5.31 -28.99
CA LYS A 72 -12.25 5.16 -30.26
C LYS A 72 -11.45 4.26 -31.21
N ASP A 73 -12.18 3.47 -31.96
CA ASP A 73 -11.63 2.81 -33.14
C ASP A 73 -11.48 3.85 -34.25
N ASN A 74 -10.26 4.07 -34.71
CA ASN A 74 -9.98 5.08 -35.73
C ASN A 74 -10.36 4.65 -37.16
N GLY A 75 -11.04 3.53 -37.33
CA GLY A 75 -11.55 3.05 -38.63
C GLY A 75 -10.49 2.75 -39.70
N VAL A 76 -9.22 2.92 -39.38
CA VAL A 76 -8.09 2.57 -40.23
C VAL A 76 -7.91 1.05 -40.19
N PHE A 77 -7.62 0.42 -41.32
CA PHE A 77 -7.34 -1.01 -41.45
C PHE A 77 -6.54 -1.50 -40.28
N GLY A 78 -7.16 -2.39 -39.45
CA GLY A 78 -6.58 -2.84 -38.21
C GLY A 78 -5.18 -3.45 -38.42
N HIS A 79 -4.29 -3.31 -37.46
CA HIS A 79 -2.97 -3.93 -37.48
C HIS A 79 -3.10 -5.42 -37.74
N ARG A 80 -2.33 -5.96 -38.69
CA ARG A 80 -2.25 -7.39 -38.97
C ARG A 80 -1.23 -8.02 -38.08
N PHE A 81 -1.68 -8.61 -36.97
CA PHE A 81 -0.80 -9.29 -36.02
C PHE A 81 -0.11 -10.50 -36.67
N ASN A 82 1.22 -10.53 -36.61
CA ASN A 82 2.03 -11.68 -37.00
C ASN A 82 1.93 -12.80 -35.95
N LYS A 83 2.62 -13.92 -36.15
CA LYS A 83 2.54 -15.10 -35.27
C LYS A 83 3.07 -14.79 -33.86
N GLU A 84 4.16 -14.06 -33.73
CA GLU A 84 4.81 -13.73 -32.46
C GLU A 84 3.93 -12.73 -31.66
N GLU A 85 3.41 -11.71 -32.33
CA GLU A 85 2.48 -10.76 -31.75
C GLU A 85 1.17 -11.41 -31.24
N LYS A 86 0.64 -12.37 -32.01
CA LYS A 86 -0.52 -13.17 -31.58
C LYS A 86 -0.22 -14.00 -30.34
N GLU A 87 0.95 -14.63 -30.29
CA GLU A 87 1.36 -15.43 -29.15
C GLU A 87 1.60 -14.57 -27.91
N ALA A 88 2.21 -13.38 -28.04
CA ALA A 88 2.37 -12.45 -26.95
C ALA A 88 1.02 -12.00 -26.37
N HIS A 89 0.04 -11.70 -27.22
CA HIS A 89 -1.30 -11.37 -26.77
C HIS A 89 -2.04 -12.58 -26.18
N ARG A 90 -1.85 -13.79 -26.73
CA ARG A 90 -2.42 -15.02 -26.19
C ARG A 90 -1.95 -15.24 -24.76
N ARG A 91 -0.65 -15.14 -24.52
CA ARG A 91 -0.08 -15.26 -23.18
C ARG A 91 -0.59 -14.17 -22.23
N LEU A 92 -0.74 -12.94 -22.71
CA LEU A 92 -1.34 -11.85 -21.91
C LEU A 92 -2.79 -12.17 -21.51
N VAL A 93 -3.61 -12.71 -22.44
CA VAL A 93 -4.99 -13.14 -22.14
C VAL A 93 -5.02 -14.23 -21.08
N LEU A 94 -4.10 -15.19 -21.17
CA LEU A 94 -4.00 -16.33 -20.25
C LEU A 94 -3.24 -16.03 -18.97
N SER A 95 -2.70 -14.82 -18.80
CA SER A 95 -1.82 -14.42 -17.68
C SER A 95 -0.55 -15.28 -17.58
N ASP A 96 -0.01 -15.71 -18.72
CA ASP A 96 1.17 -16.58 -18.84
C ASP A 96 2.38 -15.84 -19.45
N LYS A 97 3.05 -14.99 -18.68
CA LYS A 97 4.32 -14.31 -19.00
C LYS A 97 4.52 -13.99 -20.49
N PRO A 98 3.83 -12.97 -21.03
CA PRO A 98 3.95 -12.59 -22.44
C PRO A 98 5.33 -12.02 -22.74
N ASP A 99 5.67 -11.90 -24.02
CA ASP A 99 6.78 -11.07 -24.46
C ASP A 99 6.39 -9.58 -24.29
N TRP A 100 6.76 -9.03 -23.13
CA TRP A 100 6.44 -7.65 -22.78
C TRP A 100 7.17 -6.63 -23.67
N ASP A 101 8.39 -6.95 -24.15
CA ASP A 101 9.17 -6.04 -24.98
C ASP A 101 8.47 -5.88 -26.33
N LEU A 102 8.01 -6.97 -26.90
CA LEU A 102 7.22 -6.95 -28.14
C LEU A 102 5.88 -6.17 -27.94
N LEU A 103 5.22 -6.37 -26.81
CA LEU A 103 3.98 -5.63 -26.53
C LEU A 103 4.26 -4.12 -26.34
N PHE A 104 5.33 -3.74 -25.64
CA PHE A 104 5.70 -2.34 -25.51
C PHE A 104 6.04 -1.71 -26.85
N ASP A 105 6.78 -2.40 -27.72
CA ASP A 105 7.07 -1.93 -29.08
C ASP A 105 5.81 -1.74 -29.90
N LEU A 106 4.85 -2.68 -29.85
CA LEU A 106 3.58 -2.57 -30.54
C LEU A 106 2.80 -1.32 -30.15
N TYR A 107 2.64 -1.06 -28.86
CA TYR A 107 1.79 0.02 -28.38
C TYR A 107 2.51 1.36 -28.26
N GLN A 108 3.82 1.37 -28.00
CA GLN A 108 4.61 2.62 -27.90
C GLN A 108 5.27 3.04 -29.20
N VAL A 109 5.92 2.13 -29.91
CA VAL A 109 6.68 2.47 -31.12
C VAL A 109 5.77 2.43 -32.34
N GLN A 110 5.04 1.33 -32.55
CA GLN A 110 4.14 1.18 -33.71
C GLN A 110 2.78 1.87 -33.51
N LYS A 111 2.47 2.33 -32.27
CA LYS A 111 1.22 3.04 -31.93
C LYS A 111 -0.05 2.27 -32.33
N VAL A 112 -0.03 0.96 -32.14
CA VAL A 112 -1.20 0.10 -32.39
C VAL A 112 -2.34 0.52 -31.45
N ASN A 113 -3.53 0.72 -32.03
CA ASN A 113 -4.70 1.06 -31.23
C ASN A 113 -5.16 -0.17 -30.41
N PRO A 114 -5.40 -0.05 -29.11
CA PRO A 114 -5.91 -1.13 -28.25
C PRO A 114 -7.16 -1.83 -28.82
N MET A 115 -8.04 -1.07 -29.46
CA MET A 115 -9.26 -1.61 -30.07
C MET A 115 -8.97 -2.49 -31.29
N SER A 116 -7.83 -2.31 -31.98
CA SER A 116 -7.45 -3.14 -33.11
C SER A 116 -7.25 -4.60 -32.70
N TYR A 117 -6.66 -4.86 -31.50
CA TYR A 117 -6.55 -6.21 -30.98
C TYR A 117 -7.89 -6.76 -30.50
N LEU A 118 -8.61 -6.01 -29.65
CA LEU A 118 -9.87 -6.47 -29.03
C LEU A 118 -11.01 -6.74 -30.08
N LYS A 119 -10.86 -6.21 -31.30
CA LYS A 119 -11.77 -6.49 -32.44
C LYS A 119 -11.19 -7.49 -33.43
N SER A 120 -9.98 -7.98 -33.21
CA SER A 120 -9.32 -8.89 -34.14
C SER A 120 -9.92 -10.31 -34.08
N GLN A 121 -9.83 -11.03 -35.20
CA GLN A 121 -10.15 -12.45 -35.23
C GLN A 121 -9.28 -13.24 -34.24
N SER A 122 -8.01 -12.87 -34.09
CA SER A 122 -7.08 -13.49 -33.15
C SER A 122 -7.57 -13.42 -31.71
N PHE A 123 -8.14 -12.28 -31.28
CA PHE A 123 -8.71 -12.18 -29.95
C PHE A 123 -9.93 -13.10 -29.76
N LEU A 124 -10.82 -13.15 -30.77
CA LEU A 124 -12.00 -14.01 -30.73
C LEU A 124 -11.62 -15.49 -30.73
N ASP A 125 -10.60 -15.89 -31.50
CA ASP A 125 -10.11 -17.26 -31.56
C ASP A 125 -9.55 -17.70 -30.18
N ILE A 126 -8.67 -16.88 -29.58
CA ILE A 126 -8.09 -17.14 -28.25
C ILE A 126 -9.21 -17.21 -27.19
N LEU A 127 -10.14 -16.29 -27.23
CA LEU A 127 -11.24 -16.28 -26.27
C LEU A 127 -12.15 -17.52 -26.43
N THR A 128 -12.41 -17.93 -27.67
CA THR A 128 -13.20 -19.15 -27.95
C THR A 128 -12.50 -20.39 -27.41
N GLU A 129 -11.19 -20.54 -27.65
CA GLU A 129 -10.39 -21.63 -27.10
C GLU A 129 -10.45 -21.62 -25.56
N THR A 130 -10.23 -20.47 -24.94
CA THR A 130 -10.28 -20.31 -23.47
C THR A 130 -11.68 -20.64 -22.91
N CYS A 131 -12.75 -20.21 -23.60
CA CYS A 131 -14.11 -20.57 -23.18
C CYS A 131 -14.38 -22.07 -23.25
N GLN A 132 -13.87 -22.74 -24.27
CA GLN A 132 -14.06 -24.21 -24.43
C GLN A 132 -13.26 -24.99 -23.37
N SER A 133 -12.05 -24.57 -23.04
CA SER A 133 -11.18 -25.23 -22.04
C SER A 133 -11.58 -24.93 -20.61
N ASP A 134 -11.69 -23.64 -20.27
CA ASP A 134 -11.73 -23.19 -18.87
C ASP A 134 -13.15 -22.83 -18.41
N PHE A 135 -14.04 -22.48 -19.35
CA PHE A 135 -15.37 -21.96 -19.04
C PHE A 135 -16.52 -22.64 -19.85
N PRO A 136 -16.56 -24.00 -19.94
CA PRO A 136 -17.51 -24.69 -20.82
C PRO A 136 -18.99 -24.45 -20.47
N PHE A 137 -19.29 -23.98 -19.26
CA PHE A 137 -20.66 -23.73 -18.77
C PHE A 137 -20.97 -22.23 -18.58
N ILE A 138 -20.13 -21.34 -19.08
CA ILE A 138 -20.30 -19.88 -18.93
C ILE A 138 -20.68 -19.30 -20.29
N ALA A 139 -21.59 -18.33 -20.29
CA ALA A 139 -21.95 -17.63 -21.51
C ALA A 139 -20.72 -16.91 -22.11
N PHE A 140 -20.52 -17.05 -23.43
CA PHE A 140 -19.42 -16.41 -24.14
C PHE A 140 -19.37 -14.89 -23.91
N SER A 141 -20.54 -14.22 -23.84
CA SER A 141 -20.64 -12.80 -23.54
C SER A 141 -19.99 -12.43 -22.20
N ASP A 142 -20.20 -13.24 -21.16
CA ASP A 142 -19.67 -12.98 -19.82
C ASP A 142 -18.13 -13.14 -19.79
N ALA A 143 -17.65 -14.18 -20.46
CA ALA A 143 -16.20 -14.39 -20.65
C ALA A 143 -15.59 -13.24 -21.45
N PHE A 144 -16.23 -12.82 -22.56
CA PHE A 144 -15.78 -11.68 -23.36
C PHE A 144 -15.68 -10.40 -22.54
N HIS A 145 -16.71 -10.07 -21.77
CA HIS A 145 -16.70 -8.86 -20.95
C HIS A 145 -15.67 -8.93 -19.83
N SER A 146 -15.50 -10.07 -19.18
CA SER A 146 -14.49 -10.26 -18.12
C SER A 146 -13.07 -10.08 -18.66
N VAL A 147 -12.72 -10.77 -19.74
CA VAL A 147 -11.39 -10.70 -20.35
C VAL A 147 -11.13 -9.29 -20.91
N ARG A 148 -12.11 -8.69 -21.62
CA ARG A 148 -11.99 -7.33 -22.13
C ARG A 148 -11.77 -6.31 -21.01
N SER A 149 -12.51 -6.43 -19.90
CA SER A 149 -12.38 -5.49 -18.76
C SER A 149 -11.00 -5.56 -18.11
N ARG A 150 -10.35 -6.72 -18.13
CA ARG A 150 -8.99 -6.93 -17.63
C ARG A 150 -7.93 -6.38 -18.59
N LEU A 151 -8.07 -6.64 -19.89
CA LEU A 151 -7.08 -6.28 -20.90
C LEU A 151 -7.11 -4.81 -21.32
N LEU A 152 -8.30 -4.23 -21.46
CA LEU A 152 -8.45 -2.88 -22.02
C LEU A 152 -7.65 -1.82 -21.24
N PRO A 153 -7.65 -1.79 -19.89
CA PRO A 153 -6.82 -0.85 -19.16
C PRO A 153 -5.32 -1.02 -19.44
N VAL A 154 -4.83 -2.25 -19.52
CA VAL A 154 -3.40 -2.54 -19.78
C VAL A 154 -2.99 -2.10 -21.18
N LEU A 155 -3.78 -2.46 -22.20
CA LEU A 155 -3.52 -2.06 -23.58
C LEU A 155 -3.56 -0.52 -23.75
N TYR A 156 -4.49 0.12 -23.05
CA TYR A 156 -4.60 1.58 -23.01
C TYR A 156 -3.38 2.22 -22.35
N LEU A 157 -2.96 1.71 -21.17
CA LEU A 157 -1.81 2.23 -20.46
C LEU A 157 -0.50 2.03 -21.25
N MET A 158 -0.35 0.93 -21.99
CA MET A 158 0.80 0.72 -22.86
C MET A 158 0.87 1.74 -24.02
N GLY A 159 -0.24 2.40 -24.37
CA GLY A 159 -0.28 3.52 -25.31
C GLY A 159 -0.03 4.91 -24.71
N ALA A 160 0.08 5.02 -23.38
CA ALA A 160 0.23 6.30 -22.69
C ALA A 160 1.57 6.98 -23.02
N GLU A 161 1.58 8.32 -22.95
CA GLU A 161 2.81 9.10 -23.10
C GLU A 161 3.76 8.83 -21.93
N ILE A 162 5.02 8.54 -22.26
CA ILE A 162 6.05 8.20 -21.28
C ILE A 162 6.85 9.45 -20.91
N PRO A 163 6.85 9.89 -19.65
CA PRO A 163 7.70 10.99 -19.19
C PRO A 163 9.18 10.65 -19.34
N LYS A 164 10.01 11.60 -19.75
CA LYS A 164 11.47 11.41 -19.79
C LYS A 164 12.07 11.57 -18.41
N ALA A 165 12.84 10.60 -17.98
CA ALA A 165 13.52 10.59 -16.69
C ALA A 165 14.85 9.82 -16.73
N ASP A 166 15.69 10.01 -15.72
CA ASP A 166 16.95 9.26 -15.55
C ASP A 166 16.71 7.94 -14.82
N CYS A 167 15.63 7.85 -14.04
CA CYS A 167 15.23 6.67 -13.30
C CYS A 167 13.70 6.63 -13.19
N TYR A 168 13.12 5.43 -13.32
CA TYR A 168 11.71 5.17 -13.05
C TYR A 168 11.58 4.49 -11.70
N HIS A 169 10.79 5.05 -10.80
CA HIS A 169 10.59 4.53 -9.47
C HIS A 169 9.09 4.33 -9.21
N SER A 170 8.63 3.09 -9.27
CA SER A 170 7.26 2.74 -8.94
C SER A 170 7.05 2.55 -7.45
N ILE A 171 5.89 3.01 -6.95
CA ILE A 171 5.51 2.88 -5.53
C ILE A 171 4.56 1.68 -5.32
N CYS A 172 4.25 0.96 -6.37
CA CYS A 172 3.47 -0.28 -6.34
C CYS A 172 3.83 -1.16 -7.54
N THR A 173 3.46 -2.40 -7.48
CA THR A 173 3.43 -3.30 -8.64
C THR A 173 2.20 -2.97 -9.52
N GLY A 174 1.46 -3.89 -10.07
CA GLY A 174 0.22 -3.64 -10.79
C GLY A 174 0.36 -2.72 -11.99
N TYR A 175 -0.57 -1.79 -12.18
CA TYR A 175 -0.55 -0.85 -13.30
C TYR A 175 0.62 0.14 -13.20
N GLY A 176 0.99 0.54 -11.99
CA GLY A 176 2.19 1.35 -11.76
C GLY A 176 3.45 0.63 -12.20
N GLY A 177 3.59 -0.65 -11.86
CA GLY A 177 4.68 -1.51 -12.30
C GLY A 177 4.76 -1.69 -13.81
N LEU A 178 3.61 -1.80 -14.48
CA LEU A 178 3.52 -1.86 -15.94
C LEU A 178 4.10 -0.60 -16.59
N LEU A 179 3.63 0.59 -16.18
CA LEU A 179 4.11 1.86 -16.73
C LEU A 179 5.59 2.08 -16.46
N ALA A 180 6.05 1.78 -15.24
CA ALA A 180 7.45 1.90 -14.87
C ALA A 180 8.34 0.97 -15.71
N SER A 181 7.92 -0.29 -15.92
CA SER A 181 8.62 -1.27 -16.74
C SER A 181 8.70 -0.83 -18.20
N MET A 182 7.60 -0.27 -18.72
CA MET A 182 7.54 0.27 -20.09
C MET A 182 8.46 1.47 -20.25
N GLY A 183 8.43 2.45 -19.33
CA GLY A 183 9.29 3.62 -19.36
C GLY A 183 10.77 3.26 -19.30
N ALA A 184 11.13 2.36 -18.39
CA ALA A 184 12.49 1.82 -18.26
C ALA A 184 12.99 1.12 -19.53
N TYR A 185 12.13 0.32 -20.16
CA TYR A 185 12.44 -0.38 -21.40
C TYR A 185 12.68 0.59 -22.57
N ILE A 186 11.74 1.49 -22.82
CA ILE A 186 11.77 2.40 -23.98
C ILE A 186 12.96 3.38 -23.91
N TYR A 187 13.23 3.93 -22.72
CA TYR A 187 14.33 4.88 -22.53
C TYR A 187 15.63 4.24 -22.05
N LYS A 188 15.67 2.92 -21.85
CA LYS A 188 16.83 2.16 -21.35
C LYS A 188 17.36 2.77 -20.06
N LYS A 189 16.47 2.97 -19.09
CA LYS A 189 16.76 3.59 -17.80
C LYS A 189 16.52 2.61 -16.65
N PRO A 190 17.18 2.79 -15.50
CA PRO A 190 16.98 1.97 -14.32
C PRO A 190 15.57 2.06 -13.80
N LEU A 191 15.11 0.93 -13.23
CA LEU A 191 13.79 0.77 -12.61
C LEU A 191 13.96 0.42 -11.14
N LEU A 192 13.30 1.18 -10.28
CA LEU A 192 13.17 0.91 -8.85
C LEU A 192 11.72 0.60 -8.51
N LEU A 193 11.52 -0.25 -7.51
CA LEU A 193 10.23 -0.53 -6.91
C LEU A 193 10.29 -0.34 -5.40
N THR A 194 9.33 0.40 -4.85
CA THR A 194 9.04 0.43 -3.42
C THR A 194 7.63 -0.10 -3.18
N GLU A 195 7.47 -1.10 -2.32
CA GLU A 195 6.16 -1.58 -1.89
C GLU A 195 5.91 -1.24 -0.41
N HIS A 196 4.82 -0.51 -0.16
CA HIS A 196 4.35 -0.20 1.18
C HIS A 196 3.52 -1.32 1.81
N GLY A 197 2.90 -2.15 0.99
CA GLY A 197 2.20 -3.39 1.28
C GLY A 197 2.45 -4.38 0.14
N ILE A 198 2.02 -5.62 0.27
CA ILE A 198 2.13 -6.60 -0.82
C ILE A 198 0.89 -6.44 -1.72
N TYR A 199 1.06 -5.69 -2.80
CA TYR A 199 0.00 -5.30 -3.73
C TYR A 199 -0.85 -6.49 -4.21
N THR A 200 -0.21 -7.59 -4.60
CA THR A 200 -0.91 -8.79 -5.07
C THR A 200 -1.84 -9.38 -4.02
N ARG A 201 -1.43 -9.45 -2.75
CA ARG A 201 -2.27 -9.93 -1.65
C ARG A 201 -3.46 -9.01 -1.41
N GLU A 202 -3.24 -7.70 -1.47
CA GLU A 202 -4.31 -6.71 -1.32
C GLU A 202 -5.34 -6.85 -2.47
N ARG A 203 -4.87 -7.00 -3.70
CA ARG A 203 -5.73 -7.22 -4.87
C ARG A 203 -6.45 -8.57 -4.83
N GLU A 204 -5.80 -9.61 -4.39
CA GLU A 204 -6.42 -10.94 -4.21
C GLU A 204 -7.59 -10.85 -3.21
N GLU A 205 -7.38 -10.24 -2.05
CA GLU A 205 -8.45 -10.04 -1.06
C GLU A 205 -9.60 -9.18 -1.62
N GLU A 206 -9.28 -8.11 -2.33
CA GLU A 206 -10.26 -7.25 -2.98
C GLU A 206 -11.10 -8.04 -4.01
N ILE A 207 -10.46 -8.80 -4.89
CA ILE A 207 -11.13 -9.60 -5.91
C ILE A 207 -11.98 -10.70 -5.27
N ILE A 208 -11.49 -11.36 -4.22
CA ILE A 208 -12.26 -12.39 -3.49
C ILE A 208 -13.57 -11.79 -2.93
N ARG A 209 -13.52 -10.57 -2.38
CA ARG A 209 -14.68 -9.86 -1.83
C ARG A 209 -15.54 -9.15 -2.88
N ALA A 210 -15.00 -8.88 -4.07
CA ALA A 210 -15.67 -8.12 -5.12
C ALA A 210 -16.97 -8.79 -5.59
N LYS A 211 -18.06 -8.02 -5.60
CA LYS A 211 -19.36 -8.43 -6.13
C LYS A 211 -19.46 -8.23 -7.66
N TRP A 212 -18.65 -7.34 -8.22
CA TRP A 212 -18.65 -7.01 -9.64
C TRP A 212 -17.88 -8.02 -10.52
N VAL A 213 -17.02 -8.86 -9.90
CA VAL A 213 -16.36 -9.98 -10.58
C VAL A 213 -17.15 -11.25 -10.33
N ALA A 214 -17.69 -11.87 -11.39
CA ALA A 214 -18.36 -13.16 -11.27
C ALA A 214 -17.38 -14.22 -10.75
N ARG A 215 -17.88 -15.10 -9.88
CA ARG A 215 -17.06 -16.07 -9.11
C ARG A 215 -16.11 -16.89 -10.00
N ALA A 216 -16.58 -17.28 -11.18
CA ALA A 216 -15.80 -18.09 -12.11
C ALA A 216 -14.55 -17.37 -12.67
N PHE A 217 -14.54 -16.04 -12.70
CA PHE A 217 -13.43 -15.26 -13.26
C PHE A 217 -12.47 -14.71 -12.21
N LYS A 218 -12.75 -14.91 -10.92
CA LYS A 218 -11.87 -14.40 -9.84
C LYS A 218 -10.44 -14.94 -9.93
N PRO A 219 -10.22 -16.25 -10.19
CA PRO A 219 -8.85 -16.76 -10.33
C PRO A 219 -8.06 -16.03 -11.43
N GLN A 220 -8.63 -15.84 -12.62
CA GLN A 220 -7.92 -15.17 -13.72
C GLN A 220 -7.63 -13.69 -13.45
N TRP A 221 -8.47 -13.00 -12.68
CA TRP A 221 -8.19 -11.65 -12.23
C TRP A 221 -7.03 -11.63 -11.24
N ILE A 222 -6.96 -12.61 -10.34
CA ILE A 222 -5.86 -12.75 -9.37
C ILE A 222 -4.57 -13.03 -10.12
N ASP A 223 -4.53 -14.05 -10.97
CA ASP A 223 -3.37 -14.44 -11.77
C ASP A 223 -2.84 -13.27 -12.62
N PHE A 224 -3.75 -12.43 -13.12
CA PHE A 224 -3.38 -11.26 -13.88
C PHE A 224 -2.62 -10.20 -13.04
N PHE A 225 -3.00 -9.97 -11.79
CA PHE A 225 -2.24 -9.07 -10.92
C PHE A 225 -0.90 -9.68 -10.49
N TYR A 226 -0.84 -11.00 -10.33
CA TYR A 226 0.44 -11.71 -10.13
C TYR A 226 1.36 -11.55 -11.36
N LEU A 227 0.83 -11.65 -12.57
CA LEU A 227 1.57 -11.42 -13.81
C LEU A 227 2.17 -10.01 -13.88
N LEU A 228 1.40 -8.96 -13.51
CA LEU A 228 1.90 -7.58 -13.49
C LEU A 228 3.00 -7.38 -12.44
N SER A 229 2.92 -8.07 -11.30
CA SER A 229 3.95 -8.02 -10.28
C SER A 229 5.22 -8.78 -10.70
N ASP A 230 5.10 -9.94 -11.36
CA ASP A 230 6.23 -10.66 -11.95
C ASP A 230 6.98 -9.80 -12.99
N LEU A 231 6.24 -9.02 -13.79
CA LEU A 231 6.85 -8.10 -14.76
C LEU A 231 7.83 -7.13 -14.08
N ILE A 232 7.39 -6.40 -13.05
CA ILE A 232 8.26 -5.41 -12.42
C ILE A 232 9.35 -6.06 -11.57
N TYR A 233 9.09 -7.17 -10.87
CA TYR A 233 10.11 -7.89 -10.11
C TYR A 233 11.25 -8.40 -11.01
N SER A 234 10.91 -8.89 -12.20
CA SER A 234 11.93 -9.35 -13.17
C SER A 234 12.80 -8.21 -13.69
N ARG A 235 12.24 -7.00 -13.86
CA ARG A 235 12.90 -5.84 -14.50
C ARG A 235 13.55 -4.87 -13.52
N ALA A 236 13.06 -4.80 -12.29
CA ALA A 236 13.59 -3.86 -11.31
C ALA A 236 15.07 -4.11 -11.04
N PHE A 237 15.82 -3.01 -10.96
CA PHE A 237 17.22 -3.00 -10.48
C PHE A 237 17.28 -3.27 -8.97
N ARG A 238 16.39 -2.61 -8.21
CA ARG A 238 16.17 -2.88 -6.78
C ARG A 238 14.69 -2.86 -6.46
N VAL A 239 14.31 -3.70 -5.50
CA VAL A 239 12.98 -3.81 -4.93
C VAL A 239 13.08 -3.56 -3.45
N THR A 240 12.35 -2.57 -2.94
CA THR A 240 12.34 -2.25 -1.52
C THR A 240 11.02 -2.60 -0.87
N SER A 241 11.09 -3.06 0.36
CA SER A 241 9.95 -3.32 1.24
C SER A 241 10.18 -2.68 2.61
N LEU A 242 9.13 -2.53 3.39
CA LEU A 242 9.18 -1.83 4.67
C LEU A 242 9.71 -2.70 5.82
N PHE A 243 9.70 -4.03 5.70
CA PHE A 243 10.10 -4.96 6.74
C PHE A 243 10.50 -6.32 6.16
N THR A 244 11.21 -7.10 6.97
CA THR A 244 11.85 -8.35 6.55
C THR A 244 10.84 -9.39 6.03
N ARG A 245 9.70 -9.54 6.68
CA ARG A 245 8.67 -10.51 6.25
C ARG A 245 8.08 -10.16 4.88
N ALA A 246 7.87 -8.85 4.59
CA ALA A 246 7.43 -8.42 3.26
C ALA A 246 8.49 -8.73 2.20
N MET A 247 9.78 -8.52 2.49
CA MET A 247 10.87 -8.90 1.60
C MET A 247 10.84 -10.41 1.28
N TYR A 248 10.65 -11.27 2.28
CA TYR A 248 10.52 -12.71 2.03
C TYR A 248 9.31 -13.04 1.16
N THR A 249 8.19 -12.36 1.37
CA THR A 249 7.01 -12.54 0.51
C THR A 249 7.31 -12.13 -0.95
N GLN A 250 8.03 -11.02 -1.18
CA GLN A 250 8.46 -10.62 -2.52
C GLN A 250 9.34 -11.71 -3.18
N ILE A 251 10.25 -12.33 -2.42
CA ILE A 251 11.09 -13.43 -2.88
C ILE A 251 10.25 -14.67 -3.23
N GLU A 252 9.32 -15.06 -2.36
CA GLU A 252 8.38 -16.16 -2.61
C GLU A 252 7.55 -15.94 -3.88
N MET A 253 7.26 -14.67 -4.19
CA MET A 253 6.54 -14.26 -5.40
C MET A 253 7.41 -14.10 -6.64
N GLY A 254 8.69 -14.50 -6.57
CA GLY A 254 9.60 -14.56 -7.70
C GLY A 254 10.59 -13.39 -7.83
N CYS A 255 10.63 -12.46 -6.88
CA CYS A 255 11.68 -11.45 -6.87
C CYS A 255 13.03 -12.08 -6.50
N LEU A 256 14.10 -11.75 -7.21
CA LEU A 256 15.44 -12.25 -6.91
C LEU A 256 15.96 -11.66 -5.58
N PRO A 257 16.47 -12.49 -4.64
CA PRO A 257 16.91 -12.04 -3.32
C PRO A 257 17.96 -10.91 -3.35
N GLU A 258 18.86 -10.93 -4.32
CA GLU A 258 19.92 -9.92 -4.49
C GLU A 258 19.39 -8.53 -4.88
N LYS A 259 18.18 -8.46 -5.42
CA LYS A 259 17.50 -7.19 -5.72
C LYS A 259 16.79 -6.60 -4.50
N CYS A 260 16.41 -7.43 -3.52
CA CYS A 260 15.58 -7.04 -2.41
C CYS A 260 16.38 -6.24 -1.35
N ARG A 261 15.74 -5.19 -0.82
CA ARG A 261 16.27 -4.37 0.27
C ARG A 261 15.13 -4.02 1.23
N VAL A 262 15.44 -3.91 2.52
CA VAL A 262 14.49 -3.40 3.51
C VAL A 262 14.83 -1.94 3.81
N ILE A 263 13.87 -1.08 3.53
CA ILE A 263 13.92 0.36 3.89
C ILE A 263 12.66 0.65 4.68
N GLU A 264 12.81 0.69 6.00
CA GLU A 264 11.71 0.93 6.92
C GLU A 264 11.21 2.38 6.82
N ASN A 265 9.93 2.59 7.12
CA ASN A 265 9.38 3.93 7.24
C ASN A 265 10.06 4.72 8.36
N GLY A 266 10.18 6.02 8.14
CA GLY A 266 10.63 6.98 9.14
C GLY A 266 9.50 7.83 9.68
N ILE A 267 9.67 8.32 10.89
CA ILE A 267 8.79 9.29 11.53
C ILE A 267 9.56 10.56 11.93
N SER A 268 8.83 11.66 12.09
CA SER A 268 9.36 12.92 12.63
C SER A 268 9.59 12.81 14.15
N TYR A 269 10.63 12.06 14.55
CA TYR A 269 10.95 11.72 15.93
C TYR A 269 11.04 12.97 16.83
N GLU A 270 11.72 14.03 16.36
CA GLU A 270 11.98 15.25 17.10
C GLU A 270 10.70 15.99 17.52
N ARG A 271 9.62 15.82 16.76
CA ARG A 271 8.30 16.40 17.08
C ARG A 271 7.59 15.68 18.22
N LEU A 272 7.93 14.41 18.48
CA LEU A 272 7.21 13.52 19.38
C LEU A 272 7.99 13.17 20.65
N CYS A 273 9.32 13.17 20.59
CA CYS A 273 10.18 12.64 21.65
C CYS A 273 10.11 13.43 22.98
N ASN A 274 9.69 14.69 22.94
CA ASN A 274 9.59 15.56 24.11
C ASN A 274 8.17 15.68 24.68
N ILE A 275 7.19 14.90 24.16
CA ILE A 275 5.82 14.93 24.69
C ILE A 275 5.83 14.47 26.15
N PRO A 276 5.28 15.26 27.09
CA PRO A 276 5.23 14.90 28.49
C PRO A 276 4.49 13.58 28.72
N LEU A 277 4.93 12.79 29.68
CA LEU A 277 4.18 11.62 30.13
C LEU A 277 2.94 12.06 30.91
N LYS A 278 1.86 11.29 30.77
CA LYS A 278 0.63 11.51 31.50
C LYS A 278 0.91 11.51 33.01
N LYS A 279 0.36 12.51 33.72
CA LYS A 279 0.35 12.53 35.18
C LYS A 279 -0.61 11.47 35.71
N GLU A 280 -0.27 10.87 36.87
CA GLU A 280 -1.17 9.92 37.52
C GLU A 280 -2.43 10.64 38.01
N ASP A 281 -3.57 10.14 37.60
CA ASP A 281 -4.89 10.62 38.00
C ASP A 281 -5.82 9.47 38.44
N GLY A 282 -5.26 8.26 38.56
CA GLY A 282 -6.00 7.06 38.95
C GLY A 282 -6.73 6.38 37.79
N VAL A 283 -6.62 6.90 36.56
CA VAL A 283 -7.22 6.30 35.35
C VAL A 283 -6.12 5.97 34.35
N VAL A 284 -6.24 4.83 33.67
CA VAL A 284 -5.35 4.44 32.57
C VAL A 284 -6.04 4.79 31.24
N ASP A 285 -5.46 5.73 30.52
CA ASP A 285 -5.96 6.18 29.22
C ASP A 285 -5.25 5.47 28.06
N ILE A 286 -6.02 4.70 27.30
CA ILE A 286 -5.56 3.93 26.14
C ILE A 286 -5.91 4.71 24.86
N GLY A 287 -4.93 4.93 23.98
CA GLY A 287 -5.16 5.68 22.74
C GLY A 287 -5.12 4.79 21.50
N ALA A 288 -6.00 4.99 20.55
CA ALA A 288 -5.97 4.36 19.24
C ALA A 288 -5.94 5.43 18.14
N VAL A 289 -4.80 5.57 17.45
CA VAL A 289 -4.66 6.51 16.32
C VAL A 289 -5.01 5.76 15.05
N VAL A 290 -6.29 5.79 14.67
CA VAL A 290 -6.84 4.99 13.57
C VAL A 290 -7.97 5.72 12.85
N ARG A 291 -8.12 5.49 11.55
CA ARG A 291 -9.32 5.88 10.80
C ARG A 291 -10.43 4.87 11.07
N LEU A 292 -11.69 5.31 11.11
CA LEU A 292 -12.83 4.40 11.23
C LEU A 292 -13.08 3.74 9.87
N ALA A 293 -12.48 2.55 9.70
CA ALA A 293 -12.56 1.73 8.50
C ALA A 293 -12.51 0.25 8.85
N PRO A 294 -13.15 -0.65 8.10
CA PRO A 294 -13.21 -2.09 8.40
C PRO A 294 -11.84 -2.75 8.60
N ILE A 295 -10.83 -2.32 7.82
CA ILE A 295 -9.47 -2.87 7.92
C ILE A 295 -8.79 -2.61 9.27
N LYS A 296 -9.23 -1.59 10.02
CA LYS A 296 -8.71 -1.24 11.34
C LYS A 296 -9.39 -2.00 12.49
N ASP A 297 -10.44 -2.73 12.18
CA ASP A 297 -11.18 -3.63 13.08
C ASP A 297 -11.52 -3.01 14.44
N ILE A 298 -12.15 -1.83 14.38
CA ILE A 298 -12.59 -1.08 15.57
C ILE A 298 -13.58 -1.89 16.40
N LYS A 299 -14.35 -2.79 15.78
CA LYS A 299 -15.29 -3.64 16.51
C LYS A 299 -14.57 -4.60 17.46
N THR A 300 -13.49 -5.26 16.99
CA THR A 300 -12.64 -6.09 17.86
C THR A 300 -12.00 -5.24 18.96
N MET A 301 -11.58 -4.01 18.67
CA MET A 301 -11.06 -3.05 19.65
C MET A 301 -12.09 -2.78 20.77
N ILE A 302 -13.32 -2.46 20.39
CA ILE A 302 -14.41 -2.20 21.32
C ILE A 302 -14.71 -3.44 22.18
N TYR A 303 -14.79 -4.62 21.58
CA TYR A 303 -15.01 -5.87 22.33
C TYR A 303 -13.85 -6.21 23.28
N ALA A 304 -12.61 -6.04 22.85
CA ALA A 304 -11.43 -6.25 23.71
C ALA A 304 -11.42 -5.25 24.88
N PHE A 305 -11.78 -4.01 24.63
CA PHE A 305 -11.91 -3.00 25.69
C PHE A 305 -13.09 -3.30 26.62
N PHE A 306 -14.22 -3.81 26.12
CA PHE A 306 -15.34 -4.26 26.93
C PHE A 306 -14.90 -5.36 27.92
N GLU A 307 -14.14 -6.35 27.44
CA GLU A 307 -13.60 -7.39 28.32
C GLU A 307 -12.65 -6.82 29.39
N LEU A 308 -11.75 -5.90 29.02
CA LEU A 308 -10.88 -5.20 29.97
C LEU A 308 -11.69 -4.40 30.98
N SER A 309 -12.68 -3.62 30.52
CA SER A 309 -13.51 -2.77 31.37
C SER A 309 -14.45 -3.54 32.32
N SER A 310 -14.71 -4.81 32.05
CA SER A 310 -15.43 -5.71 32.96
C SER A 310 -14.57 -6.22 34.13
N ARG A 311 -13.25 -6.15 33.98
CA ARG A 311 -12.24 -6.56 34.99
C ARG A 311 -11.73 -5.34 35.78
N ARG A 312 -11.82 -4.12 35.21
CA ARG A 312 -11.23 -2.87 35.74
C ARG A 312 -12.13 -1.68 35.45
N ASP A 313 -12.35 -0.85 36.46
CA ASP A 313 -13.14 0.37 36.31
C ASP A 313 -12.30 1.62 35.97
N ASP A 314 -10.99 1.54 36.18
CA ASP A 314 -10.02 2.65 36.04
C ASP A 314 -9.43 2.77 34.62
N VAL A 315 -10.20 2.46 33.56
CA VAL A 315 -9.72 2.48 32.18
C VAL A 315 -10.61 3.31 31.25
N ARG A 316 -10.00 4.00 30.29
CA ARG A 316 -10.70 4.71 29.20
C ARG A 316 -10.00 4.42 27.88
N LEU A 317 -10.78 4.39 26.78
CA LEU A 317 -10.29 4.22 25.42
C LEU A 317 -10.60 5.47 24.59
N HIS A 318 -9.58 6.02 23.95
CA HIS A 318 -9.67 7.18 23.07
C HIS A 318 -9.41 6.75 21.63
N ILE A 319 -10.43 6.82 20.76
CA ILE A 319 -10.33 6.48 19.34
C ILE A 319 -10.16 7.77 18.55
N MET A 320 -8.95 8.00 18.05
CA MET A 320 -8.51 9.25 17.41
C MET A 320 -8.36 9.04 15.91
N GLY A 321 -9.20 9.67 15.13
CA GLY A 321 -9.13 9.65 13.66
C GLY A 321 -10.44 10.00 12.99
N GLY A 322 -10.39 10.22 11.70
CA GLY A 322 -11.56 10.54 10.89
C GLY A 322 -12.34 9.29 10.49
N VAL A 323 -13.56 9.52 10.02
CA VAL A 323 -14.41 8.49 9.41
C VAL A 323 -14.02 8.34 7.94
N ASP A 324 -13.69 7.13 7.54
CA ASP A 324 -13.45 6.73 6.14
C ASP A 324 -14.68 6.03 5.55
N ASP A 325 -15.36 5.22 6.39
CA ASP A 325 -16.55 4.45 6.05
C ASP A 325 -17.63 4.80 7.06
N GLN A 326 -18.66 5.52 6.61
CA GLN A 326 -19.72 6.02 7.49
C GLN A 326 -20.60 4.89 8.02
N GLU A 327 -20.93 3.90 7.20
CA GLU A 327 -21.74 2.75 7.62
C GLU A 327 -21.03 1.97 8.73
N TYR A 328 -19.73 1.70 8.53
CA TYR A 328 -18.91 1.04 9.55
C TYR A 328 -18.75 1.87 10.84
N ALA A 329 -18.60 3.19 10.72
CA ALA A 329 -18.52 4.06 11.89
C ALA A 329 -19.83 4.05 12.68
N ASP A 330 -20.98 4.11 12.01
CA ASP A 330 -22.30 4.05 12.64
C ASP A 330 -22.52 2.73 13.38
N GLU A 331 -22.05 1.61 12.80
CA GLU A 331 -22.05 0.30 13.46
C GLU A 331 -21.16 0.30 14.72
N CYS A 332 -19.98 0.95 14.69
CA CYS A 332 -19.11 1.08 15.86
C CYS A 332 -19.76 1.93 16.97
N TYR A 333 -20.38 3.04 16.64
CA TYR A 333 -21.10 3.87 17.60
C TYR A 333 -22.29 3.12 18.24
N ALA A 334 -23.05 2.39 17.42
CA ALA A 334 -24.16 1.57 17.91
C ALA A 334 -23.66 0.46 18.85
N LEU A 335 -22.51 -0.17 18.54
CA LEU A 335 -21.90 -1.20 19.38
C LEU A 335 -21.47 -0.65 20.74
N VAL A 336 -20.85 0.53 20.81
CA VAL A 336 -20.47 1.19 22.08
C VAL A 336 -21.70 1.42 22.93
N LYS A 337 -22.78 1.92 22.35
CA LYS A 337 -24.04 2.14 23.05
C LYS A 337 -24.67 0.82 23.52
N GLN A 338 -24.68 -0.20 22.69
CA GLN A 338 -25.22 -1.53 23.04
C GLN A 338 -24.48 -2.17 24.23
N LEU A 339 -23.19 -1.92 24.36
CA LEU A 339 -22.35 -2.42 25.43
C LEU A 339 -22.31 -1.52 26.69
N GLY A 340 -22.97 -0.34 26.64
CA GLY A 340 -22.99 0.61 27.76
C GLY A 340 -21.62 1.22 28.05
N LEU A 341 -20.84 1.52 27.01
CA LEU A 341 -19.46 2.02 27.12
C LEU A 341 -19.32 3.51 26.77
N GLU A 342 -20.43 4.26 26.63
CA GLU A 342 -20.41 5.66 26.19
C GLU A 342 -19.56 6.57 27.10
N ASP A 343 -19.46 6.26 28.39
CA ASP A 343 -18.68 7.02 29.37
C ASP A 343 -17.20 6.60 29.39
N LYS A 344 -16.84 5.45 28.81
CA LYS A 344 -15.49 4.87 28.82
C LYS A 344 -14.79 4.90 27.46
N ILE A 345 -15.53 4.97 26.34
CA ILE A 345 -14.98 5.05 24.97
C ILE A 345 -15.27 6.43 24.38
N ILE A 346 -14.21 7.13 24.00
CA ILE A 346 -14.26 8.50 23.49
C ILE A 346 -13.83 8.50 22.02
N PHE A 347 -14.76 8.78 21.11
CA PHE A 347 -14.44 9.06 19.71
C PHE A 347 -14.09 10.54 19.57
N THR A 348 -12.83 10.85 19.32
CA THR A 348 -12.35 12.24 19.31
C THR A 348 -12.48 12.91 17.95
N GLY A 349 -12.69 12.12 16.87
CA GLY A 349 -12.47 12.60 15.53
C GLY A 349 -10.97 12.89 15.26
N ARG A 350 -10.68 13.74 14.28
CA ARG A 350 -9.31 14.18 13.99
C ARG A 350 -8.80 15.14 15.04
N VAL A 351 -7.68 14.84 15.67
CA VAL A 351 -7.03 15.64 16.71
C VAL A 351 -5.56 15.91 16.38
N ASN A 352 -4.99 16.91 17.02
CA ASN A 352 -3.54 17.08 17.03
C ASN A 352 -2.91 16.01 17.93
N ILE A 353 -2.25 15.03 17.32
CA ILE A 353 -1.65 13.88 18.01
C ILE A 353 -0.64 14.34 19.07
N ILE A 354 0.16 15.40 18.79
CA ILE A 354 1.18 15.90 19.71
C ILE A 354 0.56 16.34 21.03
N GLU A 355 -0.53 17.10 20.98
CA GLU A 355 -1.26 17.58 22.16
C GLU A 355 -2.06 16.47 22.85
N TYR A 356 -2.47 15.45 22.09
CA TYR A 356 -3.31 14.40 22.64
C TYR A 356 -2.50 13.30 23.33
N PHE A 357 -1.30 12.98 22.84
CA PHE A 357 -0.46 11.93 23.43
C PHE A 357 -0.09 12.21 24.90
N GLU A 358 -0.02 13.46 25.34
CA GLU A 358 0.24 13.76 26.77
C GLU A 358 -0.84 13.22 27.73
N LYS A 359 -2.05 12.91 27.19
CA LYS A 359 -3.17 12.35 27.95
C LYS A 359 -3.17 10.81 27.99
N LEU A 360 -2.28 10.15 27.26
CA LEU A 360 -2.30 8.72 27.07
C LEU A 360 -1.22 8.00 27.85
N ASP A 361 -1.55 6.84 28.38
CA ASP A 361 -0.63 5.93 29.04
C ASP A 361 0.06 4.95 28.06
N PHE A 362 -0.73 4.40 27.12
CA PHE A 362 -0.23 3.51 26.06
C PHE A 362 -1.19 3.53 24.86
N THR A 363 -0.81 2.89 23.77
CA THR A 363 -1.63 2.85 22.56
C THR A 363 -2.07 1.43 22.18
N LEU A 364 -3.16 1.36 21.37
CA LEU A 364 -3.79 0.14 20.90
C LEU A 364 -3.97 0.20 19.37
N LEU A 365 -3.65 -0.91 18.67
CA LEU A 365 -3.91 -1.09 17.26
C LEU A 365 -4.45 -2.50 17.01
N THR A 366 -5.64 -2.62 16.42
CA THR A 366 -6.35 -3.90 16.22
C THR A 366 -6.53 -4.29 14.77
N SER A 367 -5.80 -3.65 13.87
CA SER A 367 -5.93 -3.83 12.42
C SER A 367 -5.88 -5.30 12.00
N ILE A 368 -6.63 -5.64 10.95
CA ILE A 368 -6.59 -6.96 10.30
C ILE A 368 -5.37 -7.07 9.39
N SER A 369 -4.94 -5.96 8.79
CA SER A 369 -3.77 -5.90 7.91
C SER A 369 -3.06 -4.57 8.08
N GLU A 370 -1.74 -4.61 8.11
CA GLU A 370 -0.83 -3.47 8.12
C GLU A 370 0.43 -3.80 7.30
N GLY A 371 1.07 -2.77 6.78
CA GLY A 371 2.46 -2.86 6.39
C GLY A 371 3.36 -2.56 7.59
N GLN A 372 3.78 -1.30 7.71
CA GLN A 372 4.46 -0.78 8.90
C GLN A 372 3.64 0.40 9.46
N PRO A 373 2.93 0.22 10.58
CA PRO A 373 2.03 1.22 11.10
C PRO A 373 2.78 2.41 11.71
N LEU A 374 2.67 3.58 11.07
CA LEU A 374 3.29 4.81 11.56
C LEU A 374 2.80 5.20 12.96
N SER A 375 1.53 4.94 13.28
CA SER A 375 0.95 5.22 14.59
C SER A 375 1.65 4.50 15.75
N VAL A 376 2.17 3.28 15.50
CA VAL A 376 2.97 2.54 16.49
C VAL A 376 4.34 3.18 16.65
N LEU A 377 4.99 3.57 15.55
CA LEU A 377 6.29 4.25 15.59
C LEU A 377 6.19 5.62 16.27
N GLU A 378 5.11 6.38 15.99
CA GLU A 378 4.82 7.66 16.63
C GLU A 378 4.56 7.50 18.14
N SER A 379 3.82 6.45 18.53
CA SER A 379 3.61 6.07 19.93
C SER A 379 4.94 5.82 20.64
N PHE A 380 5.84 5.09 20.00
CA PHE A 380 7.18 4.82 20.52
C PHE A 380 8.01 6.08 20.68
N ALA A 381 8.05 6.95 19.67
CA ALA A 381 8.75 8.23 19.79
C ALA A 381 8.23 9.05 20.98
N ALA A 382 6.92 8.99 21.25
CA ALA A 382 6.29 9.65 22.39
C ALA A 382 6.41 8.87 23.73
N ARG A 383 7.22 7.83 23.82
CA ARG A 383 7.41 6.95 25.00
C ARG A 383 6.14 6.25 25.48
N ARG A 384 5.23 5.92 24.57
CA ARG A 384 4.03 5.11 24.89
C ARG A 384 4.25 3.70 24.36
N PRO A 385 4.23 2.65 25.18
CA PRO A 385 4.20 1.28 24.70
C PRO A 385 2.91 1.02 23.91
N CYS A 386 2.88 -0.05 23.16
CA CYS A 386 1.74 -0.35 22.31
C CYS A 386 1.25 -1.79 22.49
N VAL A 387 -0.06 -1.99 22.43
CA VAL A 387 -0.68 -3.31 22.20
C VAL A 387 -1.15 -3.36 20.75
N THR A 388 -0.78 -4.42 20.02
CA THR A 388 -1.16 -4.54 18.60
C THR A 388 -1.70 -5.93 18.27
N THR A 389 -2.35 -6.04 17.12
CA THR A 389 -2.49 -7.33 16.43
C THR A 389 -1.17 -7.71 15.75
N ASP A 390 -0.88 -9.02 15.61
CA ASP A 390 0.31 -9.54 14.92
C ASP A 390 0.10 -9.53 13.41
N VAL A 391 0.14 -8.34 12.82
CA VAL A 391 -0.01 -8.12 11.39
C VAL A 391 1.16 -7.29 10.85
N GLY A 392 1.52 -7.49 9.60
CA GLY A 392 2.64 -6.79 8.97
C GLY A 392 3.95 -6.97 9.75
N CYS A 393 4.54 -5.85 10.17
CA CYS A 393 5.76 -5.84 10.99
C CYS A 393 5.49 -5.61 12.50
N CYS A 394 4.24 -5.66 12.98
CA CYS A 394 3.94 -5.27 14.36
C CYS A 394 4.76 -6.04 15.39
N SER A 395 4.87 -7.37 15.28
CA SER A 395 5.69 -8.18 16.19
C SER A 395 7.18 -7.83 16.11
N GLU A 396 7.71 -7.55 14.91
CA GLU A 396 9.11 -7.12 14.70
C GLU A 396 9.37 -5.75 15.35
N VAL A 397 8.45 -4.80 15.18
CA VAL A 397 8.56 -3.47 15.77
C VAL A 397 8.48 -3.52 17.31
N LEU A 398 7.61 -4.36 17.86
CA LEU A 398 7.43 -4.50 19.33
C LEU A 398 8.57 -5.25 20.01
N ASN A 399 9.08 -6.33 19.42
CA ASN A 399 10.13 -7.15 20.01
C ASN A 399 11.55 -6.76 19.61
N GLY A 400 11.70 -6.00 18.50
CA GLY A 400 12.96 -5.71 17.84
C GLY A 400 13.25 -6.66 16.68
N LYS A 401 13.94 -6.14 15.65
CA LYS A 401 14.45 -6.90 14.52
C LYS A 401 15.71 -7.71 14.91
N PRO A 402 16.15 -8.67 14.10
CA PRO A 402 17.41 -9.38 14.35
C PRO A 402 18.57 -8.41 14.62
N GLY A 403 19.25 -8.59 15.76
CA GLY A 403 20.32 -7.71 16.24
C GLY A 403 19.88 -6.57 17.17
N ASP A 404 18.57 -6.31 17.30
CA ASP A 404 18.05 -5.36 18.32
C ASP A 404 18.01 -6.04 19.70
N THR A 405 18.77 -5.49 20.64
CA THR A 405 18.88 -6.01 22.04
C THR A 405 18.14 -5.13 23.04
N LEU A 406 17.36 -4.14 22.61
CA LEU A 406 16.71 -3.17 23.49
C LEU A 406 15.62 -3.79 24.37
N GLY A 407 14.98 -4.87 23.92
CA GLY A 407 13.91 -5.55 24.64
C GLY A 407 12.51 -5.27 24.06
N LYS A 408 11.46 -5.54 24.83
CA LYS A 408 10.07 -5.39 24.38
C LYS A 408 9.55 -3.96 24.59
N ALA A 409 8.87 -3.44 23.58
CA ALA A 409 8.22 -2.13 23.59
C ALA A 409 6.67 -2.22 23.72
N GLY A 410 6.14 -3.41 23.94
CA GLY A 410 4.71 -3.65 24.06
C GLY A 410 4.34 -5.12 23.91
N TYR A 411 3.06 -5.39 23.64
CA TYR A 411 2.52 -6.72 23.46
C TYR A 411 1.73 -6.84 22.15
N TYR A 412 1.62 -8.05 21.64
CA TYR A 412 0.78 -8.33 20.47
C TYR A 412 -0.05 -9.60 20.67
N ALA A 413 -1.18 -9.67 19.96
CA ALA A 413 -2.08 -10.79 19.92
C ALA A 413 -2.46 -11.14 18.48
N PRO A 414 -2.89 -12.36 18.18
CA PRO A 414 -3.41 -12.66 16.86
C PRO A 414 -4.60 -11.75 16.48
N PRO A 415 -4.81 -11.41 15.20
CA PRO A 415 -5.95 -10.64 14.76
C PRO A 415 -7.28 -11.26 15.21
N MET A 416 -8.29 -10.42 15.48
CA MET A 416 -9.64 -10.80 15.88
C MET A 416 -9.76 -11.58 17.21
N GLN A 417 -8.68 -11.72 18.00
CA GLN A 417 -8.69 -12.37 19.31
C GLN A 417 -8.83 -11.33 20.43
N ARG A 418 -10.07 -10.93 20.70
CA ARG A 418 -10.41 -9.90 21.68
C ARG A 418 -9.95 -10.22 23.12
N ASP A 419 -10.05 -11.48 23.54
CA ASP A 419 -9.61 -11.96 24.85
C ASP A 419 -8.10 -11.75 25.07
N LYS A 420 -7.27 -12.14 24.12
CA LYS A 420 -5.82 -11.94 24.18
C LYS A 420 -5.40 -10.47 24.08
N LEU A 421 -6.15 -9.66 23.34
CA LEU A 421 -5.93 -8.21 23.32
C LEU A 421 -6.29 -7.60 24.68
N ALA A 422 -7.39 -8.04 25.32
CA ALA A 422 -7.76 -7.61 26.66
C ALA A 422 -6.69 -7.99 27.69
N ASP A 423 -6.20 -9.23 27.66
CA ASP A 423 -5.12 -9.69 28.55
C ASP A 423 -3.83 -8.87 28.36
N ALA A 424 -3.45 -8.58 27.12
CA ALA A 424 -2.28 -7.75 26.80
C ALA A 424 -2.43 -6.30 27.30
N MET A 425 -3.63 -5.70 27.17
CA MET A 425 -3.93 -4.39 27.74
C MET A 425 -3.89 -4.41 29.27
N GLU A 426 -4.46 -5.44 29.92
CA GLU A 426 -4.47 -5.58 31.36
C GLU A 426 -3.07 -5.61 31.95
N MET A 427 -2.14 -6.35 31.34
CA MET A 427 -0.72 -6.36 31.75
C MET A 427 -0.10 -4.96 31.78
N LEU A 428 -0.45 -4.09 30.79
CA LEU A 428 0.02 -2.72 30.79
C LEU A 428 -0.74 -1.84 31.79
N CYS A 429 -1.99 -2.13 32.09
CA CYS A 429 -2.77 -1.40 33.07
C CYS A 429 -2.27 -1.64 34.52
N GLU A 430 -1.84 -2.87 34.83
CA GLU A 430 -1.42 -3.26 36.18
C GLU A 430 -0.18 -2.52 36.69
N SER A 431 0.76 -2.16 35.79
CA SER A 431 2.05 -1.61 36.19
C SER A 431 2.49 -0.39 35.39
N ARG A 432 2.45 0.78 36.03
CA ARG A 432 3.03 2.00 35.48
C ARG A 432 4.53 1.86 35.18
N ASN A 433 5.27 1.21 36.08
CA ASN A 433 6.71 0.97 35.88
C ASN A 433 6.98 0.15 34.63
N LEU A 434 6.12 -0.83 34.32
CA LEU A 434 6.20 -1.62 33.09
C LEU A 434 5.94 -0.76 31.86
N ARG A 435 4.89 0.08 31.90
CA ARG A 435 4.60 1.04 30.81
C ARG A 435 5.78 1.97 30.54
N LEU A 436 6.35 2.55 31.58
CA LEU A 436 7.50 3.45 31.46
C LEU A 436 8.71 2.74 30.87
N LYS A 437 9.06 1.55 31.36
CA LYS A 437 10.19 0.76 30.85
C LYS A 437 10.00 0.37 29.37
N MET A 438 8.83 -0.11 29.01
CA MET A 438 8.54 -0.46 27.61
C MET A 438 8.47 0.77 26.71
N GLY A 439 7.95 1.88 27.23
CA GLY A 439 7.97 3.18 26.52
C GLY A 439 9.37 3.69 26.24
N GLU A 440 10.31 3.56 27.19
CA GLU A 440 11.72 3.91 26.98
C GLU A 440 12.39 3.02 25.92
N VAL A 441 12.09 1.71 25.94
CA VAL A 441 12.56 0.78 24.90
C VAL A 441 12.02 1.20 23.54
N GLY A 442 10.72 1.49 23.44
CA GLY A 442 10.09 1.96 22.21
C GLY A 442 10.73 3.25 21.69
N GLN A 443 10.95 4.23 22.58
CA GLN A 443 11.57 5.52 22.20
C GLN A 443 13.00 5.34 21.70
N LYS A 444 13.83 4.53 22.36
CA LYS A 444 15.18 4.22 21.89
C LYS A 444 15.14 3.53 20.52
N ARG A 445 14.26 2.55 20.36
CA ARG A 445 14.07 1.85 19.08
C ARG A 445 13.64 2.80 17.95
N ALA A 446 12.68 3.69 18.20
CA ALA A 446 12.28 4.72 17.24
C ALA A 446 13.44 5.66 16.87
N TYR A 447 14.26 6.05 17.84
CA TYR A 447 15.45 6.87 17.62
C TYR A 447 16.52 6.15 16.78
N GLU A 448 16.81 4.90 17.08
CA GLU A 448 17.89 4.15 16.41
C GLU A 448 17.54 3.71 15.00
N TYR A 449 16.26 3.35 14.74
CA TYR A 449 15.90 2.68 13.49
C TYR A 449 14.86 3.40 12.65
N TYR A 450 13.99 4.23 13.25
CA TYR A 450 12.80 4.74 12.57
C TYR A 450 12.71 6.26 12.47
N ARG A 451 13.83 6.96 12.59
CA ARG A 451 13.86 8.39 12.29
C ARG A 451 13.77 8.64 10.79
N TYR A 452 13.07 9.71 10.43
CA TYR A 452 12.81 10.04 9.04
C TYR A 452 14.11 10.23 8.22
N ASN A 453 15.14 10.85 8.80
CA ASN A 453 16.44 11.04 8.16
C ASN A 453 17.17 9.72 7.86
N ILE A 454 16.97 8.65 8.65
CA ILE A 454 17.55 7.33 8.40
C ILE A 454 16.94 6.72 7.12
N MET A 455 15.61 6.78 7.00
CA MET A 455 14.90 6.33 5.80
C MET A 455 15.37 7.09 4.56
N LEU A 456 15.41 8.43 4.63
CA LEU A 456 15.86 9.28 3.52
C LEU A 456 17.29 8.99 3.09
N THR A 457 18.20 8.75 4.06
CA THR A 457 19.59 8.39 3.76
C THR A 457 19.66 7.10 2.97
N LYS A 458 18.89 6.06 3.37
CA LYS A 458 18.84 4.79 2.64
C LYS A 458 18.34 4.97 1.19
N TYR A 459 17.34 5.82 0.97
CA TYR A 459 16.85 6.11 -0.40
C TYR A 459 17.85 6.95 -1.20
N ARG A 460 18.55 7.91 -0.59
CA ARG A 460 19.66 8.64 -1.25
C ARG A 460 20.78 7.70 -1.68
N ASP A 461 21.13 6.74 -0.83
CA ASP A 461 22.15 5.76 -1.14
C ASP A 461 21.68 4.81 -2.26
N LEU A 462 20.39 4.46 -2.29
CA LEU A 462 19.79 3.69 -3.38
C LEU A 462 19.86 4.45 -4.71
N TYR A 463 19.56 5.74 -4.73
CA TYR A 463 19.69 6.56 -5.94
C TYR A 463 21.15 6.74 -6.38
N LYS A 464 22.10 6.89 -5.46
CA LYS A 464 23.53 6.90 -5.77
C LYS A 464 23.99 5.55 -6.36
N GLU A 465 23.49 4.43 -5.86
CA GLU A 465 23.78 3.11 -6.43
C GLU A 465 23.32 3.04 -7.90
N VAL A 466 22.13 3.56 -8.20
CA VAL A 466 21.61 3.67 -9.56
C VAL A 466 22.49 4.55 -10.44
N GLU A 467 22.88 5.73 -9.97
CA GLU A 467 23.76 6.65 -10.73
C GLU A 467 25.11 5.98 -11.08
N ASN A 468 25.73 5.33 -10.11
CA ASN A 468 27.06 4.73 -10.28
C ASN A 468 27.04 3.54 -11.24
N GLN A 469 26.00 2.72 -11.22
CA GLN A 469 25.95 1.50 -12.05
C GLN A 469 25.40 1.76 -13.46
N TRP A 470 24.62 2.81 -13.67
CA TRP A 470 24.02 3.11 -14.97
C TRP A 470 24.84 4.11 -15.82
N GLN A 471 25.78 4.81 -15.20
CA GLN A 471 26.75 5.68 -15.90
C GLN A 471 28.04 4.94 -16.30
N ALA A 472 28.27 3.72 -15.77
CA ALA A 472 29.35 2.83 -16.13
C ALA A 472 28.97 1.89 -17.29
#